data_ed43aefaafcb640a5661bd14075c5cb9
#
_entry.id   ed43aefaafcb640a5661bd14075c5cb9
#
_cell.length_a   1.000
_cell.length_b   1.000
_cell.length_c   1.000
_cell.angle_alpha   90.00
_cell.angle_beta   90.00
_cell.angle_gamma   90.00
#
_symmetry.space_group_name_H-M   'P 1'
#
loop_
_entity.id
_entity.type
_entity.pdbx_description
1 polymer ?
#
loop_
_entity_poly.entity_id
_entity_poly.type
_entity_poly.pdbx_seq_one_letter_code
_entity_poly.pdbx_strand_id
1 'polypeptide(L)'
;IDDMITYVRNDLINFGMGVLAFILVTLTLIFRKLRWVILPVLSCTFAVLIMMGILGLLGWKVTVISSNFISLMLILTLSMNIHLIVRYRQLKENSDDHFELIRNTTSKMVWPCLYTALTTIVAFASLVLSDIKPVIDFGYMMVMGLTVTFLTTFILLPCLMLIIGPEENSSSENNQTEFRFTKMLADFTLNRGSLINVISLIVLFTSVYGASLLRVENSFINYFKSDTEIYKGMKLIDEKLGGTTPLDIIIKFPKDENENELEELDSELFDEYERTDADWFTIEKINTIKQAHDYLDAQPEIGKVLSLASTIRVAERINDGEELSSLEMGLLYKRAPEKVKQIAVNPYISIVDNEARINVRVLDSREDLRRKELIERINRDLENKLKLDPS
;
A
#
# COMPACT_ATOMS: atom_id res chain seq x y z
N ILE A 1 4.82 15.30 6.54
CA ILE A 1 5.88 14.44 5.94
C ILE A 1 6.87 14.03 7.02
N ASP A 2 7.35 14.95 7.84
CA ASP A 2 8.34 14.69 8.90
C ASP A 2 7.81 13.69 9.94
N ASP A 3 6.57 13.84 10.35
CA ASP A 3 5.92 12.91 11.29
C ASP A 3 5.81 11.48 10.71
N MET A 4 5.51 11.33 9.42
CA MET A 4 5.45 10.00 8.79
C MET A 4 6.80 9.30 8.82
N ILE A 5 7.90 10.03 8.56
CA ILE A 5 9.26 9.48 8.62
C ILE A 5 9.57 9.05 10.05
N THR A 6 9.19 9.86 11.03
CA THR A 6 9.37 9.57 12.45
C THR A 6 8.59 8.33 12.87
N TYR A 7 7.32 8.17 12.43
CA TYR A 7 6.53 6.97 12.71
C TYR A 7 7.15 5.72 12.09
N VAL A 8 7.53 5.75 10.81
CA VAL A 8 8.19 4.61 10.13
C VAL A 8 9.47 4.19 10.87
N ARG A 9 10.29 5.17 11.30
CA ARG A 9 11.50 4.90 12.07
C ARG A 9 11.20 4.27 13.42
N ASN A 10 10.23 4.81 14.14
CA ASN A 10 9.85 4.29 15.46
C ASN A 10 9.23 2.90 15.35
N ASP A 11 8.40 2.64 14.37
CA ASP A 11 7.81 1.34 14.11
C ASP A 11 8.91 0.31 13.81
N LEU A 12 9.85 0.63 12.96
CA LEU A 12 10.97 -0.26 12.61
C LEU A 12 11.80 -0.66 13.85
N ILE A 13 12.06 0.28 14.74
CA ILE A 13 12.80 0.03 15.98
C ILE A 13 11.92 -0.75 16.98
N ASN A 14 10.71 -0.30 17.21
CA ASN A 14 9.81 -0.89 18.22
C ASN A 14 9.39 -2.31 17.83
N PHE A 15 9.02 -2.55 16.58
CA PHE A 15 8.68 -3.89 16.08
C PHE A 15 9.91 -4.81 16.09
N GLY A 16 11.06 -4.32 15.61
CA GLY A 16 12.30 -5.10 15.62
C GLY A 16 12.70 -5.52 17.02
N MET A 17 12.70 -4.58 17.98
CA MET A 17 13.02 -4.87 19.39
C MET A 17 11.97 -5.74 20.06
N GLY A 18 10.68 -5.48 19.80
CA GLY A 18 9.59 -6.27 20.35
C GLY A 18 9.63 -7.73 19.91
N VAL A 19 9.86 -7.97 18.61
CA VAL A 19 10.02 -9.33 18.06
C VAL A 19 11.27 -9.99 18.62
N LEU A 20 12.39 -9.29 18.71
CA LEU A 20 13.61 -9.83 19.30
C LEU A 20 13.42 -10.24 20.76
N ALA A 21 12.79 -9.39 21.56
CA ALA A 21 12.47 -9.70 22.97
C ALA A 21 11.53 -10.92 23.08
N PHE A 22 10.51 -10.99 22.22
CA PHE A 22 9.60 -12.14 22.19
C PHE A 22 10.34 -13.43 21.78
N ILE A 23 11.23 -13.37 20.82
CA ILE A 23 12.11 -14.49 20.41
C ILE A 23 12.95 -14.97 21.59
N LEU A 24 13.61 -14.05 22.30
CA LEU A 24 14.43 -14.38 23.46
C LEU A 24 13.63 -15.10 24.55
N VAL A 25 12.45 -14.58 24.88
CA VAL A 25 11.55 -15.19 25.87
C VAL A 25 11.10 -16.58 25.43
N THR A 26 10.64 -16.71 24.19
CA THR A 26 10.13 -17.98 23.65
C THR A 26 11.24 -19.06 23.60
N LEU A 27 12.43 -18.71 23.11
CA LEU A 27 13.55 -19.66 23.07
C LEU A 27 14.02 -20.07 24.46
N THR A 28 14.02 -19.13 25.41
CA THR A 28 14.39 -19.42 26.79
C THR A 28 13.41 -20.39 27.45
N LEU A 29 12.13 -20.21 27.19
CA LEU A 29 11.07 -21.10 27.72
C LEU A 29 11.14 -22.50 27.11
N ILE A 30 11.43 -22.60 25.79
CA ILE A 30 11.46 -23.87 25.05
C ILE A 30 12.73 -24.65 25.34
N PHE A 31 13.88 -24.01 25.18
CA PHE A 31 15.17 -24.72 25.22
C PHE A 31 15.80 -24.76 26.61
N ARG A 32 15.47 -23.82 27.50
CA ARG A 32 15.98 -23.71 28.88
C ARG A 32 17.51 -23.73 29.02
N LYS A 33 18.28 -23.70 27.93
CA LYS A 33 19.71 -23.66 27.84
C LYS A 33 20.17 -22.44 27.06
N LEU A 34 20.99 -21.61 27.65
CA LEU A 34 21.44 -20.33 27.11
C LEU A 34 22.10 -20.47 25.72
N ARG A 35 22.79 -21.55 25.48
CA ARG A 35 23.42 -21.88 24.19
C ARG A 35 22.38 -21.89 23.04
N TRP A 36 21.28 -22.57 23.22
CA TRP A 36 20.21 -22.71 22.21
C TRP A 36 19.32 -21.46 22.08
N VAL A 37 19.56 -20.46 22.91
CA VAL A 37 18.99 -19.13 22.78
C VAL A 37 19.93 -18.20 22.03
N ILE A 38 21.21 -18.17 22.40
CA ILE A 38 22.20 -17.26 21.82
C ILE A 38 22.47 -17.57 20.34
N LEU A 39 22.65 -18.86 19.99
CA LEU A 39 22.96 -19.26 18.61
C LEU A 39 21.97 -18.77 17.56
N PRO A 40 20.66 -19.07 17.68
CA PRO A 40 19.71 -18.59 16.71
C PRO A 40 19.52 -17.07 16.72
N VAL A 41 19.60 -16.43 17.89
CA VAL A 41 19.51 -14.97 17.99
C VAL A 41 20.68 -14.29 17.28
N LEU A 42 21.90 -14.81 17.47
CA LEU A 42 23.07 -14.29 16.78
C LEU A 42 22.94 -14.46 15.26
N SER A 43 22.52 -15.65 14.81
CA SER A 43 22.26 -15.91 13.38
C SER A 43 21.19 -14.97 12.80
N CYS A 44 20.08 -14.74 13.53
CA CYS A 44 19.03 -13.79 13.14
C CYS A 44 19.57 -12.35 13.02
N THR A 45 20.36 -11.91 14.01
CA THR A 45 20.94 -10.57 14.01
C THR A 45 21.89 -10.39 12.82
N PHE A 46 22.74 -11.35 12.53
CA PHE A 46 23.61 -11.31 11.36
C PHE A 46 22.81 -11.26 10.04
N ALA A 47 21.74 -12.06 9.91
CA ALA A 47 20.91 -12.05 8.72
C ALA A 47 20.31 -10.66 8.47
N VAL A 48 19.77 -10.02 9.52
CA VAL A 48 19.21 -8.67 9.43
C VAL A 48 20.27 -7.63 9.11
N LEU A 49 21.44 -7.69 9.76
CA LEU A 49 22.55 -6.76 9.50
C LEU A 49 23.07 -6.87 8.06
N ILE A 50 23.25 -8.09 7.55
CA ILE A 50 23.66 -8.33 6.15
C ILE A 50 22.62 -7.73 5.21
N MET A 51 21.34 -7.99 5.45
CA MET A 51 20.27 -7.47 4.60
C MET A 51 20.18 -5.94 4.64
N MET A 52 20.27 -5.33 5.82
CA MET A 52 20.30 -3.87 5.94
C MET A 52 21.53 -3.27 5.24
N GLY A 53 22.68 -3.93 5.33
CA GLY A 53 23.88 -3.54 4.61
C GLY A 53 23.69 -3.57 3.09
N ILE A 54 23.08 -4.64 2.56
CA ILE A 54 22.79 -4.77 1.13
C ILE A 54 21.82 -3.67 0.68
N LEU A 55 20.71 -3.43 1.41
CA LEU A 55 19.75 -2.37 1.09
C LEU A 55 20.41 -0.98 1.09
N GLY A 56 21.29 -0.72 2.07
CA GLY A 56 22.05 0.52 2.15
C GLY A 56 23.00 0.72 0.97
N LEU A 57 23.74 -0.33 0.58
CA LEU A 57 24.67 -0.30 -0.56
C LEU A 57 23.94 -0.11 -1.90
N LEU A 58 22.74 -0.66 -2.05
CA LEU A 58 21.91 -0.50 -3.23
C LEU A 58 21.16 0.85 -3.25
N GLY A 59 21.27 1.67 -2.19
CA GLY A 59 20.52 2.93 -2.07
C GLY A 59 19.00 2.74 -2.00
N TRP A 60 18.54 1.58 -1.53
CA TRP A 60 17.12 1.25 -1.47
C TRP A 60 16.39 2.01 -0.36
N LYS A 61 15.20 2.53 -0.68
CA LYS A 61 14.40 3.30 0.28
C LYS A 61 13.38 2.39 0.97
N VAL A 62 13.34 2.47 2.29
CA VAL A 62 12.32 1.77 3.08
C VAL A 62 11.04 2.59 3.09
N THR A 63 9.92 1.99 2.71
CA THR A 63 8.57 2.60 2.71
C THR A 63 7.79 2.15 3.94
N VAL A 64 6.60 2.73 4.17
CA VAL A 64 5.70 2.33 5.26
C VAL A 64 5.35 0.83 5.18
N ILE A 65 5.08 0.33 3.97
CA ILE A 65 4.72 -1.09 3.76
C ILE A 65 5.94 -1.99 4.01
N SER A 66 7.11 -1.57 3.54
CA SER A 66 8.33 -2.37 3.68
C SER A 66 9.00 -2.25 5.06
N SER A 67 8.57 -1.34 5.93
CA SER A 67 9.16 -1.18 7.28
C SER A 67 9.12 -2.45 8.13
N ASN A 68 8.14 -3.32 7.93
CA ASN A 68 7.98 -4.57 8.67
C ASN A 68 8.91 -5.71 8.20
N PHE A 69 9.76 -5.50 7.17
CA PHE A 69 10.60 -6.56 6.63
C PHE A 69 11.57 -7.15 7.67
N ILE A 70 12.07 -6.33 8.61
CA ILE A 70 12.98 -6.78 9.66
C ILE A 70 12.31 -7.83 10.54
N SER A 71 11.09 -7.55 11.02
CA SER A 71 10.34 -8.47 11.85
C SER A 71 10.04 -9.78 11.13
N LEU A 72 9.66 -9.71 9.86
CA LEU A 72 9.42 -10.89 9.04
C LEU A 72 10.70 -11.71 8.82
N MET A 73 11.82 -11.05 8.53
CA MET A 73 13.11 -11.73 8.42
C MET A 73 13.52 -12.42 9.71
N LEU A 74 13.40 -11.76 10.86
CA LEU A 74 13.71 -12.35 12.16
C LEU A 74 12.89 -13.63 12.39
N ILE A 75 11.58 -13.60 12.13
CA ILE A 75 10.70 -14.75 12.32
C ILE A 75 11.06 -15.88 11.36
N LEU A 76 11.28 -15.58 10.08
CA LEU A 76 11.61 -16.59 9.07
C LEU A 76 12.99 -17.23 9.31
N THR A 77 13.99 -16.42 9.67
CA THR A 77 15.32 -16.91 10.04
C THR A 77 15.26 -17.79 11.27
N LEU A 78 14.51 -17.35 12.30
CA LEU A 78 14.31 -18.12 13.51
C LEU A 78 13.66 -19.47 13.23
N SER A 79 12.62 -19.50 12.40
CA SER A 79 11.94 -20.73 12.03
C SER A 79 12.92 -21.76 11.41
N MET A 80 13.75 -21.33 10.47
CA MET A 80 14.77 -22.21 9.87
C MET A 80 15.81 -22.66 10.88
N ASN A 81 16.27 -21.74 11.74
CA ASN A 81 17.25 -22.06 12.80
C ASN A 81 16.69 -23.09 13.79
N ILE A 82 15.42 -22.96 14.21
CA ILE A 82 14.77 -23.91 15.11
C ILE A 82 14.71 -25.30 14.47
N HIS A 83 14.34 -25.42 13.20
CA HIS A 83 14.32 -26.71 12.50
C HIS A 83 15.68 -27.36 12.51
N LEU A 84 16.75 -26.61 12.26
CA LEU A 84 18.11 -27.15 12.30
C LEU A 84 18.52 -27.60 13.71
N ILE A 85 18.23 -26.80 14.74
CA ILE A 85 18.54 -27.09 16.14
C ILE A 85 17.77 -28.31 16.63
N VAL A 86 16.48 -28.39 16.37
CA VAL A 86 15.66 -29.55 16.76
C VAL A 86 16.20 -30.82 16.11
N ARG A 87 16.55 -30.75 14.82
CA ARG A 87 17.13 -31.89 14.12
C ARG A 87 18.48 -32.31 14.66
N TYR A 88 19.35 -31.34 14.98
CA TYR A 88 20.62 -31.59 15.64
C TYR A 88 20.40 -32.34 16.95
N ARG A 89 19.49 -31.90 17.80
CA ARG A 89 19.19 -32.56 19.10
C ARG A 89 18.67 -33.98 18.93
N GLN A 90 17.82 -34.23 17.92
CA GLN A 90 17.33 -35.59 17.61
C GLN A 90 18.44 -36.54 17.15
N LEU A 91 19.39 -36.05 16.34
CA LEU A 91 20.49 -36.89 15.83
C LEU A 91 21.59 -37.09 16.84
N LYS A 92 21.71 -36.21 17.86
CA LYS A 92 22.74 -36.30 18.91
C LYS A 92 22.65 -37.61 19.71
N GLU A 93 21.46 -38.17 19.85
CA GLU A 93 21.27 -39.46 20.57
C GLU A 93 21.99 -40.65 19.87
N ASN A 94 22.33 -40.51 18.59
CA ASN A 94 22.84 -41.58 17.76
C ASN A 94 24.28 -41.35 17.24
N SER A 95 24.96 -40.28 17.66
CA SER A 95 26.32 -39.97 17.16
C SER A 95 27.16 -39.23 18.23
N ASP A 96 28.36 -39.71 18.45
CA ASP A 96 29.31 -39.13 19.41
C ASP A 96 30.23 -38.07 18.75
N ASP A 97 30.41 -38.14 17.42
CA ASP A 97 31.24 -37.17 16.69
C ASP A 97 30.44 -35.89 16.39
N HIS A 98 30.88 -34.79 17.00
CA HIS A 98 30.25 -33.48 16.88
C HIS A 98 30.29 -32.93 15.44
N PHE A 99 31.40 -33.12 14.72
CA PHE A 99 31.54 -32.66 13.34
C PHE A 99 30.59 -33.41 12.40
N GLU A 100 30.61 -34.75 12.52
CA GLU A 100 29.71 -35.59 11.69
C GLU A 100 28.25 -35.33 12.00
N LEU A 101 27.91 -35.09 13.28
CA LEU A 101 26.56 -34.75 13.70
C LEU A 101 26.05 -33.46 13.04
N ILE A 102 26.84 -32.38 13.02
CA ILE A 102 26.50 -31.11 12.38
C ILE A 102 26.37 -31.31 10.87
N ARG A 103 27.31 -32.02 10.24
CA ARG A 103 27.27 -32.31 8.80
C ARG A 103 25.98 -33.06 8.41
N ASN A 104 25.66 -34.11 9.15
CA ASN A 104 24.45 -34.93 8.89
C ASN A 104 23.17 -34.14 9.14
N THR A 105 23.13 -33.29 10.16
CA THR A 105 22.01 -32.39 10.45
C THR A 105 21.79 -31.42 9.31
N THR A 106 22.86 -30.73 8.90
CA THR A 106 22.80 -29.75 7.82
C THR A 106 22.36 -30.38 6.52
N SER A 107 22.96 -31.49 6.12
CA SER A 107 22.67 -32.23 4.90
C SER A 107 21.20 -32.68 4.84
N LYS A 108 20.66 -33.18 5.96
CA LYS A 108 19.25 -33.64 6.01
C LYS A 108 18.24 -32.50 6.01
N MET A 109 18.61 -31.32 6.50
CA MET A 109 17.70 -30.19 6.63
C MET A 109 17.75 -29.20 5.46
N VAL A 110 18.84 -29.20 4.66
CA VAL A 110 18.96 -28.29 3.50
C VAL A 110 17.76 -28.43 2.56
N TRP A 111 17.40 -29.64 2.15
CA TRP A 111 16.34 -29.85 1.17
C TRP A 111 14.96 -29.45 1.65
N PRO A 112 14.48 -29.86 2.84
CA PRO A 112 13.18 -29.39 3.35
C PRO A 112 13.11 -27.87 3.50
N CYS A 113 14.18 -27.26 4.05
CA CYS A 113 14.22 -25.81 4.23
C CYS A 113 14.37 -25.07 2.89
N LEU A 114 15.08 -25.64 1.91
CA LEU A 114 15.16 -25.06 0.56
C LEU A 114 13.78 -25.04 -0.13
N TYR A 115 13.02 -26.12 -0.05
CA TYR A 115 11.65 -26.13 -0.61
C TYR A 115 10.76 -25.09 0.07
N THR A 116 10.84 -24.97 1.38
CA THR A 116 10.09 -23.93 2.12
C THR A 116 10.54 -22.52 1.73
N ALA A 117 11.85 -22.30 1.62
CA ALA A 117 12.38 -21.02 1.18
C ALA A 117 11.93 -20.68 -0.25
N LEU A 118 12.01 -21.64 -1.17
CA LEU A 118 11.65 -21.47 -2.58
C LEU A 118 10.16 -21.13 -2.73
N THR A 119 9.26 -21.88 -2.05
CA THR A 119 7.83 -21.59 -2.08
C THR A 119 7.50 -20.22 -1.52
N THR A 120 8.20 -19.80 -0.47
CA THR A 120 8.03 -18.46 0.12
C THR A 120 8.61 -17.37 -0.79
N ILE A 121 9.75 -17.63 -1.44
CA ILE A 121 10.33 -16.72 -2.45
C ILE A 121 9.33 -16.52 -3.61
N VAL A 122 8.74 -17.59 -4.12
CA VAL A 122 7.73 -17.50 -5.21
C VAL A 122 6.51 -16.68 -4.75
N ALA A 123 6.06 -16.88 -3.51
CA ALA A 123 4.95 -16.11 -2.95
C ALA A 123 5.27 -14.61 -2.89
N PHE A 124 6.46 -14.20 -2.41
CA PHE A 124 6.86 -12.80 -2.39
C PHE A 124 7.20 -12.25 -3.79
N ALA A 125 7.76 -13.07 -4.66
CA ALA A 125 8.01 -12.70 -6.05
C ALA A 125 6.72 -12.39 -6.82
N SER A 126 5.60 -13.00 -6.46
CA SER A 126 4.29 -12.68 -7.07
C SER A 126 3.85 -11.23 -6.80
N LEU A 127 4.32 -10.59 -5.72
CA LEU A 127 4.05 -9.19 -5.43
C LEU A 127 4.67 -8.23 -6.45
N VAL A 128 5.69 -8.68 -7.18
CA VAL A 128 6.34 -7.90 -8.26
C VAL A 128 5.39 -7.67 -9.44
N LEU A 129 4.34 -8.50 -9.57
CA LEU A 129 3.30 -8.34 -10.59
C LEU A 129 2.24 -7.29 -10.22
N SER A 130 2.37 -6.65 -9.05
CA SER A 130 1.47 -5.59 -8.61
C SER A 130 1.74 -4.28 -9.37
N ASP A 131 0.71 -3.43 -9.51
CA ASP A 131 0.86 -2.07 -10.05
C ASP A 131 1.29 -1.05 -8.97
N ILE A 132 1.34 -1.46 -7.69
CA ILE A 132 1.64 -0.60 -6.56
C ILE A 132 3.14 -0.67 -6.22
N LYS A 133 3.89 0.36 -6.56
CA LYS A 133 5.35 0.41 -6.38
C LYS A 133 5.84 0.00 -4.97
N PRO A 134 5.28 0.48 -3.84
CA PRO A 134 5.69 0.03 -2.51
C PRO A 134 5.50 -1.48 -2.27
N VAL A 135 4.53 -2.12 -2.91
CA VAL A 135 4.29 -3.57 -2.84
C VAL A 135 5.35 -4.32 -3.64
N ILE A 136 5.68 -3.82 -4.84
CA ILE A 136 6.75 -4.36 -5.69
C ILE A 136 8.09 -4.31 -4.95
N ASP A 137 8.43 -3.15 -4.38
CA ASP A 137 9.68 -2.95 -3.63
C ASP A 137 9.76 -3.89 -2.43
N PHE A 138 8.65 -4.08 -1.70
CA PHE A 138 8.55 -5.03 -0.61
C PHE A 138 8.75 -6.48 -1.08
N GLY A 139 8.18 -6.86 -2.23
CA GLY A 139 8.39 -8.16 -2.85
C GLY A 139 9.86 -8.46 -3.11
N TYR A 140 10.57 -7.54 -3.75
CA TYR A 140 12.02 -7.67 -3.99
C TYR A 140 12.83 -7.74 -2.68
N MET A 141 12.53 -6.89 -1.70
CA MET A 141 13.20 -6.93 -0.39
C MET A 141 13.04 -8.29 0.28
N MET A 142 11.84 -8.87 0.24
CA MET A 142 11.57 -10.16 0.87
C MET A 142 12.26 -11.33 0.13
N VAL A 143 12.31 -11.30 -1.21
CA VAL A 143 13.05 -12.31 -2.00
C VAL A 143 14.53 -12.29 -1.66
N MET A 144 15.15 -11.10 -1.63
CA MET A 144 16.55 -10.95 -1.21
C MET A 144 16.74 -11.37 0.25
N GLY A 145 15.85 -10.93 1.15
CA GLY A 145 15.90 -11.26 2.56
C GLY A 145 15.82 -12.77 2.83
N LEU A 146 14.96 -13.50 2.13
CA LEU A 146 14.84 -14.95 2.23
C LEU A 146 16.10 -15.66 1.72
N THR A 147 16.70 -15.16 0.66
CA THR A 147 17.97 -15.69 0.15
C THR A 147 19.10 -15.51 1.19
N VAL A 148 19.21 -14.33 1.79
CA VAL A 148 20.17 -14.06 2.89
C VAL A 148 19.85 -14.94 4.09
N THR A 149 18.60 -15.08 4.48
CA THR A 149 18.15 -15.94 5.58
C THR A 149 18.59 -17.38 5.36
N PHE A 150 18.36 -17.92 4.17
CA PHE A 150 18.75 -19.30 3.84
C PHE A 150 20.27 -19.48 3.92
N LEU A 151 21.05 -18.57 3.34
CA LEU A 151 22.50 -18.64 3.37
C LEU A 151 23.05 -18.51 4.80
N THR A 152 22.54 -17.58 5.60
CA THR A 152 22.97 -17.42 7.00
C THR A 152 22.62 -18.64 7.85
N THR A 153 21.44 -19.22 7.67
CA THR A 153 21.03 -20.42 8.41
C THR A 153 21.91 -21.63 8.07
N PHE A 154 22.26 -21.83 6.81
CA PHE A 154 22.99 -23.06 6.41
C PHE A 154 24.51 -22.89 6.35
N ILE A 155 25.02 -21.67 6.40
CA ILE A 155 26.46 -21.41 6.45
C ILE A 155 26.87 -20.95 7.86
N LEU A 156 26.26 -19.88 8.36
CA LEU A 156 26.67 -19.26 9.61
C LEU A 156 26.30 -20.09 10.84
N LEU A 157 25.08 -20.60 10.94
CA LEU A 157 24.62 -21.34 12.11
C LEU A 157 25.40 -22.62 12.34
N PRO A 158 25.69 -23.50 11.34
CA PRO A 158 26.57 -24.66 11.53
C PRO A 158 27.98 -24.28 11.96
N CYS A 159 28.54 -23.20 11.39
CA CYS A 159 29.87 -22.71 11.82
C CYS A 159 29.86 -22.24 13.28
N LEU A 160 28.85 -21.51 13.70
CA LEU A 160 28.67 -21.10 15.10
C LEU A 160 28.52 -22.31 16.03
N MET A 161 27.79 -23.34 15.61
CA MET A 161 27.63 -24.59 16.36
C MET A 161 28.97 -25.32 16.53
N LEU A 162 29.85 -25.32 15.51
CA LEU A 162 31.19 -25.90 15.57
C LEU A 162 32.11 -25.13 16.54
N ILE A 163 32.08 -23.78 16.48
CA ILE A 163 32.91 -22.91 17.32
C ILE A 163 32.61 -23.10 18.82
N ILE A 164 31.32 -23.22 19.16
CA ILE A 164 30.88 -23.37 20.56
C ILE A 164 31.19 -24.77 21.10
N GLY A 165 31.50 -25.74 20.22
CA GLY A 165 31.88 -27.09 20.58
C GLY A 165 30.71 -28.01 20.96
N PRO A 166 31.02 -29.27 21.36
CA PRO A 166 29.99 -30.24 21.75
C PRO A 166 29.27 -29.82 23.01
N GLU A 167 28.02 -30.19 23.12
CA GLU A 167 27.28 -30.06 24.37
C GLU A 167 27.75 -31.14 25.33
N GLU A 168 28.33 -30.76 26.49
CA GLU A 168 28.65 -31.71 27.54
C GLU A 168 27.38 -32.52 27.89
N ASN A 169 27.56 -33.83 27.94
CA ASN A 169 26.52 -34.76 28.36
C ASN A 169 26.19 -34.49 29.85
N SER A 170 25.38 -33.48 30.12
CA SER A 170 24.67 -33.44 31.37
C SER A 170 23.74 -34.65 31.34
N SER A 171 24.20 -35.69 32.02
CA SER A 171 23.44 -36.92 32.24
C SER A 171 21.96 -36.58 32.47
N SER A 172 21.16 -37.16 31.61
CA SER A 172 19.78 -37.48 31.90
C SER A 172 18.96 -36.35 32.53
N GLU A 173 18.24 -35.68 31.73
CA GLU A 173 16.81 -35.68 32.00
C GLU A 173 16.12 -35.96 30.69
N ASN A 174 15.83 -37.24 30.50
CA ASN A 174 14.84 -37.73 29.57
C ASN A 174 13.42 -37.27 30.07
N ASN A 175 13.33 -36.01 30.44
CA ASN A 175 12.11 -35.24 30.51
C ASN A 175 11.84 -34.72 29.11
N GLN A 176 11.55 -35.64 28.17
CA GLN A 176 10.51 -35.38 27.21
C GLN A 176 9.29 -35.01 28.10
N THR A 177 9.19 -33.77 28.47
CA THR A 177 7.90 -33.20 28.85
C THR A 177 7.06 -33.41 27.59
N GLU A 178 6.49 -34.65 27.49
CA GLU A 178 5.37 -34.87 26.60
C GLU A 178 4.39 -33.78 26.99
N PHE A 179 4.36 -32.71 26.16
CA PHE A 179 3.39 -31.63 26.39
C PHE A 179 2.04 -32.35 26.43
N ARG A 180 1.47 -32.48 27.61
CA ARG A 180 0.17 -33.11 27.82
C ARG A 180 -0.86 -32.62 26.83
N PHE A 181 -0.68 -31.37 26.39
CA PHE A 181 -1.48 -30.73 25.37
C PHE A 181 -1.31 -31.38 23.97
N THR A 182 -0.08 -31.67 23.53
CA THR A 182 0.17 -32.32 22.21
C THR A 182 -0.36 -33.74 22.19
N LYS A 183 -0.24 -34.49 23.29
CA LYS A 183 -0.82 -35.83 23.40
C LYS A 183 -2.35 -35.77 23.38
N MET A 184 -2.96 -34.84 24.12
CA MET A 184 -4.40 -34.63 24.11
C MET A 184 -4.92 -34.26 22.70
N LEU A 185 -4.20 -33.40 21.95
CA LEU A 185 -4.53 -33.05 20.58
C LEU A 185 -4.40 -34.25 19.63
N ALA A 186 -3.34 -35.03 19.77
CA ALA A 186 -3.14 -36.23 18.97
C ALA A 186 -4.24 -37.26 19.21
N ASP A 187 -4.55 -37.54 20.48
CA ASP A 187 -5.63 -38.45 20.86
C ASP A 187 -7.00 -37.95 20.38
N PHE A 188 -7.26 -36.65 20.48
CA PHE A 188 -8.49 -36.05 19.94
C PHE A 188 -8.59 -36.19 18.44
N THR A 189 -7.49 -35.95 17.72
CA THR A 189 -7.44 -36.06 16.25
C THR A 189 -7.66 -37.51 15.80
N LEU A 190 -7.01 -38.48 16.44
CA LEU A 190 -7.12 -39.91 16.11
C LEU A 190 -8.51 -40.46 16.43
N ASN A 191 -9.07 -40.08 17.58
CA ASN A 191 -10.33 -40.68 18.05
C ASN A 191 -11.59 -40.00 17.50
N ARG A 192 -11.47 -38.74 17.00
CA ARG A 192 -12.63 -37.94 16.55
C ARG A 192 -12.45 -37.31 15.15
N GLY A 193 -11.76 -38.01 14.25
CA GLY A 193 -11.50 -37.54 12.89
C GLY A 193 -12.76 -37.13 12.12
N SER A 194 -13.85 -37.88 12.26
CA SER A 194 -15.13 -37.55 11.63
C SER A 194 -15.73 -36.22 12.14
N LEU A 195 -15.66 -35.99 13.45
CA LEU A 195 -16.12 -34.72 14.04
C LEU A 195 -15.27 -33.53 13.55
N ILE A 196 -13.97 -33.73 13.45
CA ILE A 196 -13.04 -32.71 12.96
C ILE A 196 -13.37 -32.36 11.50
N ASN A 197 -13.62 -33.34 10.65
CA ASN A 197 -14.00 -33.12 9.26
C ASN A 197 -15.29 -32.31 9.12
N VAL A 198 -16.30 -32.62 9.92
CA VAL A 198 -17.58 -31.87 9.93
C VAL A 198 -17.36 -30.43 10.38
N ILE A 199 -16.60 -30.23 11.48
CA ILE A 199 -16.27 -28.86 11.96
C ILE A 199 -15.48 -28.10 10.90
N SER A 200 -14.48 -28.73 10.25
CA SER A 200 -13.68 -28.11 9.18
C SER A 200 -14.54 -27.67 8.00
N LEU A 201 -15.53 -28.47 7.63
CA LEU A 201 -16.47 -28.15 6.57
C LEU A 201 -17.35 -26.94 6.93
N ILE A 202 -17.86 -26.91 8.17
CA ILE A 202 -18.64 -25.74 8.65
C ILE A 202 -17.78 -24.48 8.66
N VAL A 203 -16.54 -24.57 9.18
CA VAL A 203 -15.60 -23.45 9.17
C VAL A 203 -15.30 -22.99 7.75
N LEU A 204 -15.12 -23.92 6.80
CA LEU A 204 -14.89 -23.58 5.40
C LEU A 204 -16.07 -22.78 4.80
N PHE A 205 -17.30 -23.22 5.00
CA PHE A 205 -18.48 -22.51 4.48
C PHE A 205 -18.66 -21.14 5.13
N THR A 206 -18.47 -21.04 6.46
CA THR A 206 -18.53 -19.74 7.14
C THR A 206 -17.41 -18.81 6.70
N SER A 207 -16.21 -19.32 6.41
CA SER A 207 -15.09 -18.54 5.89
C SER A 207 -15.35 -18.02 4.47
N VAL A 208 -15.91 -18.86 3.58
CA VAL A 208 -16.30 -18.44 2.23
C VAL A 208 -17.38 -17.36 2.29
N TYR A 209 -18.38 -17.54 3.16
CA TYR A 209 -19.40 -16.50 3.38
C TYR A 209 -18.79 -15.22 3.94
N GLY A 210 -17.91 -15.30 4.95
CA GLY A 210 -17.20 -14.15 5.50
C GLY A 210 -16.33 -13.44 4.45
N ALA A 211 -15.65 -14.20 3.58
CA ALA A 211 -14.84 -13.64 2.50
C ALA A 211 -15.68 -12.85 1.48
N SER A 212 -16.94 -13.29 1.21
CA SER A 212 -17.84 -12.54 0.33
C SER A 212 -18.30 -11.20 0.90
N LEU A 213 -18.17 -10.99 2.21
CA LEU A 213 -18.51 -9.74 2.89
C LEU A 213 -17.32 -8.77 2.99
N LEU A 214 -16.11 -9.19 2.56
CA LEU A 214 -14.93 -8.33 2.60
C LEU A 214 -15.12 -7.12 1.70
N ARG A 215 -14.85 -5.94 2.25
CA ARG A 215 -14.86 -4.68 1.52
C ARG A 215 -13.45 -4.14 1.42
N VAL A 216 -13.08 -3.67 0.23
CA VAL A 216 -11.82 -2.96 0.04
C VAL A 216 -12.06 -1.50 0.42
N GLU A 217 -11.44 -1.05 1.47
CA GLU A 217 -11.43 0.34 1.89
C GLU A 217 -10.03 0.94 1.64
N ASN A 218 -10.00 2.16 1.13
CA ASN A 218 -8.75 2.87 0.82
C ASN A 218 -8.80 4.31 1.35
N SER A 219 -9.31 4.50 2.58
CA SER A 219 -9.26 5.78 3.25
C SER A 219 -7.86 6.03 3.82
N PHE A 220 -7.20 7.10 3.34
CA PHE A 220 -5.86 7.45 3.80
C PHE A 220 -5.84 7.90 5.26
N ILE A 221 -6.92 8.50 5.74
CA ILE A 221 -7.07 8.94 7.13
C ILE A 221 -7.00 7.73 8.07
N ASN A 222 -7.61 6.61 7.70
CA ASN A 222 -7.70 5.40 8.51
C ASN A 222 -6.38 4.60 8.60
N TYR A 223 -5.33 5.01 7.89
CA TYR A 223 -3.99 4.43 8.08
C TYR A 223 -3.35 4.85 9.41
N PHE A 224 -3.85 5.91 10.03
CA PHE A 224 -3.32 6.43 11.29
C PHE A 224 -4.26 6.12 12.44
N LYS A 225 -3.69 5.88 13.63
CA LYS A 225 -4.49 5.71 14.84
C LYS A 225 -5.24 6.99 15.18
N SER A 226 -6.46 6.86 15.69
CA SER A 226 -7.36 7.96 16.00
C SER A 226 -6.83 8.96 17.08
N ASP A 227 -5.86 8.54 17.88
CA ASP A 227 -5.22 9.36 18.91
C ASP A 227 -4.08 10.23 18.39
N THR A 228 -3.56 9.93 17.20
CA THR A 228 -2.44 10.67 16.58
C THR A 228 -2.85 12.07 16.12
N GLU A 229 -1.92 13.02 16.16
CA GLU A 229 -2.15 14.40 15.70
C GLU A 229 -2.43 14.43 14.20
N ILE A 230 -1.78 13.56 13.40
CA ILE A 230 -2.04 13.44 11.96
C ILE A 230 -3.49 13.06 11.71
N TYR A 231 -4.01 12.03 12.38
CA TYR A 231 -5.42 11.63 12.22
C TYR A 231 -6.36 12.78 12.55
N LYS A 232 -6.17 13.42 13.71
CA LYS A 232 -7.01 14.53 14.18
C LYS A 232 -6.94 15.73 13.23
N GLY A 233 -5.73 16.06 12.76
CA GLY A 233 -5.52 17.14 11.79
C GLY A 233 -6.17 16.87 10.44
N MET A 234 -5.97 15.66 9.89
CA MET A 234 -6.59 15.24 8.63
C MET A 234 -8.12 15.19 8.73
N LYS A 235 -8.65 14.65 9.82
CA LYS A 235 -10.10 14.60 10.05
C LYS A 235 -10.70 16.00 10.16
N LEU A 236 -10.02 16.93 10.84
CA LEU A 236 -10.46 18.31 10.92
C LEU A 236 -10.46 18.99 9.54
N ILE A 237 -9.43 18.76 8.73
CA ILE A 237 -9.35 19.26 7.36
C ILE A 237 -10.49 18.66 6.52
N ASP A 238 -10.71 17.36 6.64
CA ASP A 238 -11.75 16.66 5.91
C ASP A 238 -13.15 17.22 6.21
N GLU A 239 -13.48 17.33 7.49
CA GLU A 239 -14.81 17.76 7.94
C GLU A 239 -15.04 19.29 7.79
N LYS A 240 -14.00 20.10 7.98
CA LYS A 240 -14.15 21.57 8.06
C LYS A 240 -13.67 22.33 6.82
N LEU A 241 -12.77 21.74 6.04
CA LEU A 241 -12.21 22.38 4.84
C LEU A 241 -12.65 21.70 3.53
N GLY A 242 -13.65 20.81 3.62
CA GLY A 242 -14.34 20.25 2.47
C GLY A 242 -13.65 19.06 1.80
N GLY A 243 -13.04 18.18 2.60
CA GLY A 243 -12.47 16.92 2.10
C GLY A 243 -10.96 16.92 1.97
N THR A 244 -10.40 15.74 2.07
CA THR A 244 -8.94 15.51 1.96
C THR A 244 -8.54 14.79 0.68
N THR A 245 -9.44 14.04 0.05
CA THR A 245 -9.13 13.29 -1.17
C THR A 245 -9.46 14.11 -2.41
N PRO A 246 -8.47 14.49 -3.24
CA PRO A 246 -8.74 15.20 -4.49
C PRO A 246 -9.29 14.22 -5.54
N LEU A 247 -10.26 14.71 -6.32
CA LEU A 247 -10.77 14.07 -7.53
C LEU A 247 -10.87 15.14 -8.62
N ASP A 248 -10.23 14.90 -9.74
CA ASP A 248 -10.29 15.77 -10.90
C ASP A 248 -11.24 15.19 -11.94
N ILE A 249 -12.14 16.01 -12.43
CA ILE A 249 -13.06 15.69 -13.52
C ILE A 249 -12.67 16.57 -14.70
N ILE A 250 -12.33 15.95 -15.81
CA ILE A 250 -11.95 16.63 -17.05
C ILE A 250 -13.10 16.51 -18.03
N ILE A 251 -13.61 17.66 -18.50
CA ILE A 251 -14.62 17.76 -19.53
C ILE A 251 -13.89 18.10 -20.83
N LYS A 252 -13.97 17.20 -21.80
CA LYS A 252 -13.47 17.43 -23.15
C LYS A 252 -14.58 17.97 -24.02
N PHE A 253 -14.35 19.10 -24.64
CA PHE A 253 -15.30 19.65 -25.59
C PHE A 253 -14.96 19.14 -27.00
N PRO A 254 -15.98 18.79 -27.82
CA PRO A 254 -15.72 18.37 -29.20
C PRO A 254 -14.97 19.49 -29.95
N LYS A 255 -14.01 19.10 -30.75
CA LYS A 255 -13.43 20.02 -31.74
C LYS A 255 -14.50 20.20 -32.83
N ASP A 256 -14.81 21.43 -33.15
CA ASP A 256 -15.74 21.71 -34.25
C ASP A 256 -15.19 21.09 -35.53
N GLU A 257 -15.86 20.05 -36.07
CA GLU A 257 -15.47 19.41 -37.34
C GLU A 257 -15.49 20.40 -38.52
N ASN A 258 -16.24 21.48 -38.38
CA ASN A 258 -16.24 22.60 -39.35
C ASN A 258 -14.98 23.50 -39.26
N GLU A 259 -14.09 23.32 -38.31
CA GLU A 259 -12.87 24.12 -38.20
C GLU A 259 -11.94 23.91 -39.42
N ASN A 260 -11.87 22.69 -39.95
CA ASN A 260 -11.01 22.39 -41.10
C ASN A 260 -11.59 22.93 -42.42
N GLU A 261 -12.92 22.97 -42.58
CA GLU A 261 -13.54 23.52 -43.78
C GLU A 261 -13.57 25.05 -43.77
N LEU A 262 -13.65 25.68 -42.63
CA LEU A 262 -13.60 27.12 -42.49
C LEU A 262 -12.16 27.64 -42.57
N GLU A 263 -11.16 26.92 -42.10
CA GLU A 263 -9.74 27.29 -42.29
C GLU A 263 -9.30 27.31 -43.75
N GLU A 264 -9.84 26.42 -44.62
CA GLU A 264 -9.56 26.45 -46.05
C GLU A 264 -10.31 27.58 -46.77
N LEU A 265 -11.49 27.97 -46.34
CA LEU A 265 -12.29 29.05 -46.95
C LEU A 265 -11.89 30.44 -46.43
N ASP A 266 -11.51 30.58 -45.18
CA ASP A 266 -11.14 31.87 -44.55
C ASP A 266 -9.73 32.34 -44.97
N SER A 267 -8.84 31.41 -45.33
CA SER A 267 -7.47 31.77 -45.78
C SER A 267 -7.44 32.54 -47.13
N GLU A 268 -8.52 32.48 -47.92
CA GLU A 268 -8.60 33.18 -49.22
C GLU A 268 -9.39 34.49 -49.17
N LEU A 269 -10.17 34.78 -48.13
CA LEU A 269 -11.10 35.89 -48.17
C LEU A 269 -10.98 36.96 -47.04
N PHE A 270 -10.32 36.64 -45.95
CA PHE A 270 -10.11 37.58 -44.85
C PHE A 270 -8.71 37.51 -44.31
N ASP A 271 -7.91 38.53 -44.57
CA ASP A 271 -6.69 38.82 -43.84
C ASP A 271 -6.97 38.89 -42.31
N GLU A 272 -6.29 37.98 -41.57
CA GLU A 272 -5.92 38.19 -40.17
C GLU A 272 -7.07 38.27 -39.12
N TYR A 273 -7.95 37.27 -39.08
CA TYR A 273 -8.64 37.00 -37.82
C TYR A 273 -7.84 35.93 -37.04
N GLU A 274 -6.79 36.36 -36.34
CA GLU A 274 -6.15 35.52 -35.33
C GLU A 274 -7.19 35.13 -34.27
N ARG A 275 -7.63 33.83 -34.29
CA ARG A 275 -8.40 33.29 -33.17
C ARG A 275 -7.61 33.54 -31.90
N THR A 276 -8.17 34.37 -31.03
CA THR A 276 -7.54 34.68 -29.75
C THR A 276 -8.02 33.66 -28.71
N ASP A 277 -7.16 33.34 -27.75
CA ASP A 277 -7.53 32.50 -26.56
C ASP A 277 -8.86 32.94 -25.92
N ALA A 278 -9.33 34.14 -26.20
CA ALA A 278 -10.60 34.69 -25.75
C ALA A 278 -11.83 33.98 -26.37
N ASP A 279 -11.72 33.44 -27.58
CA ASP A 279 -12.82 32.79 -28.31
C ASP A 279 -13.22 31.44 -27.71
N TRP A 280 -12.36 30.88 -26.83
CA TRP A 280 -12.67 29.66 -26.08
C TRP A 280 -13.90 29.82 -25.14
N PHE A 281 -14.16 31.04 -24.65
CA PHE A 281 -15.18 31.35 -23.67
C PHE A 281 -16.59 31.49 -24.26
N THR A 282 -17.14 30.37 -24.79
CA THR A 282 -18.50 30.33 -25.30
C THR A 282 -19.50 30.14 -24.17
N ILE A 283 -20.74 30.68 -24.32
CA ILE A 283 -21.83 30.53 -23.34
C ILE A 283 -22.13 29.05 -23.11
N GLU A 284 -22.08 28.23 -24.16
CA GLU A 284 -22.36 26.80 -24.10
C GLU A 284 -21.36 26.05 -23.22
N LYS A 285 -20.04 26.23 -23.43
CA LYS A 285 -19.00 25.64 -22.61
C LYS A 285 -19.10 26.07 -21.16
N ILE A 286 -19.34 27.35 -20.93
CA ILE A 286 -19.46 27.90 -19.58
C ILE A 286 -20.69 27.35 -18.86
N ASN A 287 -21.85 27.25 -19.53
CA ASN A 287 -23.05 26.67 -18.96
C ASN A 287 -22.84 25.16 -18.63
N THR A 288 -22.16 24.42 -19.49
CA THR A 288 -21.80 23.03 -19.23
C THR A 288 -20.94 22.90 -17.98
N ILE A 289 -19.91 23.75 -17.83
CA ILE A 289 -19.06 23.78 -16.64
C ILE A 289 -19.85 24.18 -15.39
N LYS A 290 -20.75 25.17 -15.47
CA LYS A 290 -21.62 25.60 -14.35
C LYS A 290 -22.57 24.48 -13.92
N GLN A 291 -23.21 23.78 -14.86
CA GLN A 291 -24.14 22.68 -14.58
C GLN A 291 -23.38 21.48 -13.93
N ALA A 292 -22.21 21.13 -14.46
CA ALA A 292 -21.36 20.09 -13.86
C ALA A 292 -20.91 20.47 -12.44
N HIS A 293 -20.51 21.72 -12.25
CA HIS A 293 -20.12 22.23 -10.94
C HIS A 293 -21.25 22.12 -9.92
N ASP A 294 -22.47 22.58 -10.28
CA ASP A 294 -23.64 22.55 -9.39
C ASP A 294 -24.10 21.13 -9.08
N TYR A 295 -24.04 20.24 -10.06
CA TYR A 295 -24.32 18.83 -9.85
C TYR A 295 -23.34 18.21 -8.83
N LEU A 296 -22.05 18.51 -8.95
CA LEU A 296 -21.02 17.99 -8.05
C LEU A 296 -21.13 18.60 -6.65
N ASP A 297 -21.38 19.89 -6.54
CA ASP A 297 -21.53 20.59 -5.25
C ASP A 297 -22.76 20.10 -4.46
N ALA A 298 -23.77 19.59 -5.15
CA ALA A 298 -24.93 18.98 -4.55
C ALA A 298 -24.72 17.55 -4.02
N GLN A 299 -23.59 16.91 -4.32
CA GLN A 299 -23.32 15.53 -3.85
C GLN A 299 -22.91 15.52 -2.37
N PRO A 300 -23.52 14.67 -1.53
CA PRO A 300 -23.23 14.66 -0.08
C PRO A 300 -21.83 14.15 0.26
N GLU A 301 -21.19 13.43 -0.64
CA GLU A 301 -19.83 12.91 -0.47
C GLU A 301 -18.76 13.93 -0.88
N ILE A 302 -19.15 15.00 -1.55
CA ILE A 302 -18.27 16.06 -2.02
C ILE A 302 -18.36 17.25 -1.07
N GLY A 303 -17.23 17.68 -0.56
CA GLY A 303 -17.18 18.80 0.40
C GLY A 303 -16.76 20.12 -0.20
N LYS A 304 -16.07 20.12 -1.35
CA LYS A 304 -15.66 21.35 -2.03
C LYS A 304 -15.47 21.11 -3.52
N VAL A 305 -16.04 22.01 -4.33
CA VAL A 305 -15.88 22.04 -5.78
C VAL A 305 -15.20 23.33 -6.20
N LEU A 306 -14.19 23.22 -7.05
CA LEU A 306 -13.45 24.35 -7.64
C LEU A 306 -13.37 24.15 -9.16
N SER A 307 -13.80 25.13 -9.91
CA SER A 307 -13.76 25.13 -11.37
C SER A 307 -13.75 26.57 -11.90
N LEU A 308 -13.68 26.72 -13.21
CA LEU A 308 -13.86 28.02 -13.86
C LEU A 308 -15.19 28.67 -13.48
N ALA A 309 -16.27 27.90 -13.22
CA ALA A 309 -17.55 28.41 -12.75
C ALA A 309 -17.42 29.22 -11.45
N SER A 310 -16.52 28.82 -10.54
CA SER A 310 -16.25 29.57 -9.29
C SER A 310 -15.71 30.97 -9.58
N THR A 311 -14.81 31.08 -10.55
CA THR A 311 -14.20 32.36 -10.97
C THR A 311 -15.21 33.24 -11.68
N ILE A 312 -16.00 32.66 -12.58
CA ILE A 312 -17.03 33.40 -13.32
C ILE A 312 -18.11 33.93 -12.36
N ARG A 313 -18.58 33.16 -11.40
CA ARG A 313 -19.54 33.62 -10.39
C ARG A 313 -19.03 34.79 -9.53
N VAL A 314 -17.72 34.82 -9.28
CA VAL A 314 -17.10 35.99 -8.61
C VAL A 314 -17.16 37.21 -9.52
N ALA A 315 -16.83 37.04 -10.81
CA ALA A 315 -16.89 38.13 -11.79
C ALA A 315 -18.33 38.64 -11.99
N GLU A 316 -19.33 37.76 -12.14
CA GLU A 316 -20.76 38.11 -12.21
C GLU A 316 -21.23 38.84 -10.95
N ARG A 317 -20.75 38.44 -9.76
CA ARG A 317 -21.10 39.15 -8.52
C ARG A 317 -20.51 40.57 -8.47
N ILE A 318 -19.35 40.79 -9.08
CA ILE A 318 -18.75 42.13 -9.21
C ILE A 318 -19.52 42.96 -10.26
N ASN A 319 -20.12 42.28 -11.25
CA ASN A 319 -20.97 42.90 -12.28
C ASN A 319 -22.44 42.97 -11.86
N ASP A 320 -22.70 43.34 -10.61
CA ASP A 320 -24.05 43.53 -10.02
C ASP A 320 -25.00 42.29 -10.14
N GLY A 321 -24.42 41.11 -10.40
CA GLY A 321 -25.12 39.81 -10.50
C GLY A 321 -25.65 39.52 -11.91
N GLU A 322 -25.32 40.31 -12.91
CA GLU A 322 -25.67 40.05 -14.29
C GLU A 322 -24.75 38.96 -14.88
N GLU A 323 -25.34 38.05 -15.68
CA GLU A 323 -24.57 37.02 -16.38
C GLU A 323 -23.67 37.65 -17.45
N LEU A 324 -22.43 37.17 -17.50
CA LEU A 324 -21.47 37.63 -18.49
C LEU A 324 -21.68 36.99 -19.85
N SER A 325 -21.74 37.80 -20.90
CA SER A 325 -21.75 37.34 -22.30
C SER A 325 -20.40 36.73 -22.70
N SER A 326 -20.34 35.92 -23.77
CA SER A 326 -19.09 35.37 -24.33
C SER A 326 -18.03 36.45 -24.59
N LEU A 327 -18.48 37.59 -25.16
CA LEU A 327 -17.59 38.70 -25.48
C LEU A 327 -16.99 39.32 -24.21
N GLU A 328 -17.80 39.51 -23.17
CA GLU A 328 -17.33 40.06 -21.87
C GLU A 328 -16.33 39.11 -21.19
N MET A 329 -16.62 37.80 -21.21
CA MET A 329 -15.71 36.80 -20.64
C MET A 329 -14.38 36.77 -21.38
N GLY A 330 -14.40 36.76 -22.72
CA GLY A 330 -13.19 36.82 -23.55
C GLY A 330 -12.39 38.10 -23.31
N LEU A 331 -13.08 39.25 -23.18
CA LEU A 331 -12.45 40.53 -22.89
C LEU A 331 -11.84 40.57 -21.48
N LEU A 332 -12.54 40.04 -20.49
CA LEU A 332 -12.01 39.89 -19.12
C LEU A 332 -10.78 39.00 -19.10
N TYR A 333 -10.80 37.89 -19.81
CA TYR A 333 -9.62 37.01 -19.94
C TYR A 333 -8.45 37.75 -20.59
N LYS A 334 -8.67 38.45 -21.69
CA LYS A 334 -7.63 39.18 -22.42
C LYS A 334 -7.00 40.31 -21.56
N ARG A 335 -7.83 41.01 -20.74
CA ARG A 335 -7.39 42.11 -19.88
C ARG A 335 -6.91 41.69 -18.49
N ALA A 336 -7.19 40.46 -18.08
CA ALA A 336 -6.79 39.97 -16.76
C ALA A 336 -5.27 39.95 -16.62
N PRO A 337 -4.70 40.43 -15.50
CA PRO A 337 -3.29 40.32 -15.21
C PRO A 337 -2.84 38.85 -15.21
N GLU A 338 -1.64 38.58 -15.69
CA GLU A 338 -1.11 37.21 -15.83
C GLU A 338 -1.15 36.41 -14.52
N LYS A 339 -0.89 37.08 -13.39
CA LYS A 339 -0.99 36.46 -12.04
C LYS A 339 -2.43 35.98 -11.72
N VAL A 340 -3.45 36.71 -12.19
CA VAL A 340 -4.84 36.33 -11.99
C VAL A 340 -5.19 35.14 -12.88
N LYS A 341 -4.77 35.14 -14.14
CA LYS A 341 -4.95 33.99 -15.04
C LYS A 341 -4.35 32.72 -14.47
N GLN A 342 -3.09 32.78 -13.99
CA GLN A 342 -2.39 31.64 -13.41
C GLN A 342 -3.07 31.05 -12.19
N ILE A 343 -3.82 31.82 -11.41
CA ILE A 343 -4.46 31.35 -10.18
C ILE A 343 -5.94 30.99 -10.41
N ALA A 344 -6.65 31.78 -11.19
CA ALA A 344 -8.11 31.72 -11.28
C ALA A 344 -8.65 31.11 -12.56
N VAL A 345 -7.85 30.96 -13.62
CA VAL A 345 -8.29 30.45 -14.90
C VAL A 345 -7.47 29.25 -15.37
N ASN A 346 -6.18 29.42 -15.53
CA ASN A 346 -5.30 28.39 -16.11
C ASN A 346 -5.32 27.01 -15.37
N PRO A 347 -5.56 26.93 -14.04
CA PRO A 347 -5.68 25.63 -13.39
C PRO A 347 -6.94 24.86 -13.78
N TYR A 348 -7.94 25.53 -14.37
CA TYR A 348 -9.28 24.98 -14.63
C TYR A 348 -9.58 24.79 -16.11
N ILE A 349 -8.76 25.30 -17.03
CA ILE A 349 -8.94 25.12 -18.47
C ILE A 349 -7.63 24.87 -19.19
N SER A 350 -7.69 24.09 -20.26
CA SER A 350 -6.67 23.99 -21.32
C SER A 350 -7.30 24.44 -22.62
N ILE A 351 -6.89 25.61 -23.12
CA ILE A 351 -7.39 26.15 -24.38
C ILE A 351 -6.89 25.30 -25.53
N VAL A 352 -5.63 24.87 -25.45
CA VAL A 352 -4.96 24.07 -26.50
C VAL A 352 -5.62 22.71 -26.69
N ASP A 353 -6.00 22.06 -25.57
CA ASP A 353 -6.61 20.73 -25.58
C ASP A 353 -8.14 20.78 -25.66
N ASN A 354 -8.73 21.98 -25.61
CA ASN A 354 -10.17 22.20 -25.53
C ASN A 354 -10.84 21.49 -24.36
N GLU A 355 -10.22 21.56 -23.19
CA GLU A 355 -10.62 20.85 -21.97
C GLU A 355 -10.93 21.82 -20.81
N ALA A 356 -11.87 21.41 -19.95
CA ALA A 356 -12.10 22.06 -18.65
C ALA A 356 -11.89 21.06 -17.52
N ARG A 357 -11.25 21.52 -16.45
CA ARG A 357 -11.00 20.75 -15.22
C ARG A 357 -11.88 21.24 -14.09
N ILE A 358 -12.59 20.33 -13.45
CA ILE A 358 -13.29 20.56 -12.20
C ILE A 358 -12.54 19.79 -11.11
N ASN A 359 -11.96 20.52 -10.17
CA ASN A 359 -11.31 19.93 -9.02
C ASN A 359 -12.30 19.82 -7.87
N VAL A 360 -12.55 18.61 -7.41
CA VAL A 360 -13.39 18.34 -6.26
C VAL A 360 -12.61 17.70 -5.13
N ARG A 361 -13.07 17.92 -3.92
CA ARG A 361 -12.55 17.24 -2.73
C ARG A 361 -13.63 16.34 -2.16
N VAL A 362 -13.29 15.07 -2.02
CA VAL A 362 -14.17 14.05 -1.46
C VAL A 362 -13.93 13.95 0.05
N LEU A 363 -15.02 13.84 0.81
CA LEU A 363 -15.00 13.66 2.26
C LEU A 363 -14.56 12.22 2.59
N ASP A 364 -13.29 12.05 2.92
CA ASP A 364 -12.65 10.75 3.14
C ASP A 364 -12.99 10.11 4.50
N SER A 365 -13.43 10.91 5.45
CA SER A 365 -13.81 10.46 6.80
C SER A 365 -15.17 9.77 6.87
N ARG A 366 -15.95 9.74 5.79
CA ARG A 366 -17.28 9.11 5.76
C ARG A 366 -17.14 7.58 5.70
N GLU A 367 -17.77 6.89 6.64
CA GLU A 367 -17.77 5.42 6.72
C GLU A 367 -18.58 4.74 5.60
N ASP A 368 -19.53 5.48 4.99
CA ASP A 368 -20.39 5.00 3.91
C ASP A 368 -19.83 5.28 2.51
N LEU A 369 -18.66 5.92 2.40
CA LEU A 369 -18.05 6.30 1.14
C LEU A 369 -17.61 5.08 0.32
N ARG A 370 -18.23 4.89 -0.83
CA ARG A 370 -17.84 3.89 -1.83
C ARG A 370 -17.28 4.61 -3.05
N ARG A 371 -15.97 4.83 -3.07
CA ARG A 371 -15.31 5.64 -4.10
C ARG A 371 -15.59 5.16 -5.52
N LYS A 372 -15.52 3.84 -5.76
CA LYS A 372 -15.80 3.28 -7.08
C LYS A 372 -17.25 3.58 -7.52
N GLU A 373 -18.22 3.34 -6.65
CA GLU A 373 -19.63 3.61 -6.93
C GLU A 373 -19.90 5.11 -7.12
N LEU A 374 -19.20 5.97 -6.34
CA LEU A 374 -19.28 7.43 -6.50
C LEU A 374 -18.76 7.85 -7.87
N ILE A 375 -17.59 7.38 -8.29
CA ILE A 375 -16.99 7.71 -9.59
C ILE A 375 -17.89 7.22 -10.74
N GLU A 376 -18.36 5.98 -10.68
CA GLU A 376 -19.25 5.41 -11.71
C GLU A 376 -20.59 6.16 -11.78
N ARG A 377 -21.11 6.60 -10.64
CA ARG A 377 -22.35 7.42 -10.57
C ARG A 377 -22.11 8.80 -11.18
N ILE A 378 -21.02 9.47 -10.80
CA ILE A 378 -20.68 10.80 -11.32
C ILE A 378 -20.49 10.73 -12.84
N ASN A 379 -19.73 9.78 -13.36
CA ASN A 379 -19.51 9.63 -14.80
C ASN A 379 -20.84 9.44 -15.54
N ARG A 380 -21.63 8.45 -15.12
CA ARG A 380 -22.94 8.18 -15.74
C ARG A 380 -23.88 9.36 -15.71
N ASP A 381 -23.95 10.08 -14.57
CA ASP A 381 -24.87 11.20 -14.41
C ASP A 381 -24.41 12.42 -15.21
N LEU A 382 -23.10 12.69 -15.30
CA LEU A 382 -22.56 13.75 -16.13
C LEU A 382 -22.74 13.46 -17.62
N GLU A 383 -22.48 12.24 -18.07
CA GLU A 383 -22.73 11.80 -19.46
C GLU A 383 -24.21 11.98 -19.83
N ASN A 384 -25.13 11.50 -18.98
CA ASN A 384 -26.56 11.57 -19.26
C ASN A 384 -27.14 12.99 -19.19
N LYS A 385 -26.69 13.81 -18.24
CA LYS A 385 -27.22 15.16 -18.02
C LYS A 385 -26.65 16.19 -18.97
N LEU A 386 -25.33 16.07 -19.26
CA LEU A 386 -24.61 17.05 -20.07
C LEU A 386 -24.48 16.63 -21.54
N LYS A 387 -24.95 15.42 -21.90
CA LYS A 387 -24.81 14.82 -23.26
C LYS A 387 -23.35 14.83 -23.74
N LEU A 388 -22.41 14.71 -22.82
CA LEU A 388 -21.00 14.62 -23.13
C LEU A 388 -20.69 13.19 -23.58
N ASP A 389 -19.97 13.05 -24.70
CA ASP A 389 -19.57 11.75 -25.22
C ASP A 389 -18.55 11.11 -24.28
N PRO A 390 -18.71 9.85 -23.86
CA PRO A 390 -17.71 9.16 -23.03
C PRO A 390 -16.48 8.87 -23.90
N SER A 391 -15.42 9.64 -23.73
CA SER A 391 -14.14 9.44 -24.42
C SER A 391 -13.12 8.71 -23.57
#